data_80e9b2111506157ad78e465b1b3a7cbb
#
_entry.id   80e9b2111506157ad78e465b1b3a7cbb
#
_cell.length_a   1.000
_cell.length_b   1.000
_cell.length_c   1.000
_cell.angle_alpha   90.00
_cell.angle_beta   90.00
_cell.angle_gamma   90.00
#
_symmetry.space_group_name_H-M   'P 1'
#
loop_
_entity.id
_entity.type
_entity.pdbx_description
1 polymer ?
#
loop_
_entity_poly.entity_id
_entity_poly.type
_entity_poly.pdbx_seq_one_letter_code
_entity_poly.pdbx_strand_id
1 'polypeptide(L)'
;MTKEIWFNLPVNNIQKSVDFFNAMGFIPNTRFPFTDTMASFFIGEKKTVMMLFTPKQIAEFCGNKVADPQQGTEVLFSIDAESKEEVDEMLRKAETAGGTIYAQGGEKDGWMYGGGFVDLDGHRWNLLYMDFSKINN
;
A
#
# COMPACT_ATOMS: atom_id res chain seq x y z
N MET A 1 27.52 3.20 2.53
CA MET A 1 26.56 2.83 1.49
C MET A 1 25.20 2.52 2.08
N THR A 2 24.16 3.06 1.50
CA THR A 2 22.77 2.78 1.93
C THR A 2 22.45 1.30 1.76
N LYS A 3 21.81 0.69 2.74
CA LYS A 3 21.42 -0.72 2.71
C LYS A 3 19.94 -0.94 2.62
N GLU A 4 19.13 0.00 3.13
CA GLU A 4 17.70 -0.19 3.21
C GLU A 4 16.96 1.09 2.84
N ILE A 5 15.76 0.91 2.33
CA ILE A 5 14.82 1.99 2.12
C ILE A 5 13.52 1.60 2.83
N TRP A 6 12.88 2.56 3.44
CA TRP A 6 11.52 2.39 3.94
C TRP A 6 10.74 3.67 3.65
N PHE A 7 9.43 3.57 3.72
CA PHE A 7 8.57 4.73 3.47
C PHE A 7 7.63 4.95 4.65
N ASN A 8 7.22 6.20 4.79
CA ASN A 8 6.40 6.66 5.91
C ASN A 8 5.13 7.27 5.33
N LEU A 9 3.97 6.80 5.80
CA LEU A 9 2.68 7.29 5.35
C LEU A 9 1.94 8.00 6.46
N PRO A 10 1.35 9.18 6.17
CA PRO A 10 0.43 9.80 7.11
C PRO A 10 -0.90 9.06 7.12
N VAL A 11 -1.39 8.74 8.32
CA VAL A 11 -2.71 8.13 8.49
C VAL A 11 -3.45 8.85 9.62
N ASN A 12 -4.74 9.07 9.42
CA ASN A 12 -5.53 9.82 10.37
C ASN A 12 -5.89 9.04 11.64
N ASN A 13 -5.97 7.70 11.51
CA ASN A 13 -6.29 6.84 12.64
C ASN A 13 -5.43 5.58 12.56
N ILE A 14 -4.45 5.49 13.43
CA ILE A 14 -3.47 4.39 13.41
C ILE A 14 -4.16 3.03 13.55
N GLN A 15 -5.09 2.88 14.51
CA GLN A 15 -5.76 1.60 14.73
C GLN A 15 -6.56 1.14 13.52
N LYS A 16 -7.31 2.04 12.90
CA LYS A 16 -8.08 1.70 11.70
C LYS A 16 -7.18 1.30 10.55
N SER A 17 -6.05 1.98 10.36
CA SER A 17 -5.10 1.65 9.32
C SER A 17 -4.41 0.32 9.61
N VAL A 18 -4.09 0.03 10.86
CA VAL A 18 -3.55 -1.29 11.26
C VAL A 18 -4.55 -2.39 10.91
N ASP A 19 -5.82 -2.20 11.23
CA ASP A 19 -6.86 -3.18 10.90
C ASP A 19 -6.98 -3.37 9.38
N PHE A 20 -6.91 -2.28 8.62
CA PHE A 20 -6.96 -2.33 7.16
C PHE A 20 -5.78 -3.13 6.58
N PHE A 21 -4.54 -2.80 6.96
CA PHE A 21 -3.37 -3.47 6.41
C PHE A 21 -3.22 -4.91 6.89
N ASN A 22 -3.68 -5.22 8.10
CA ASN A 22 -3.80 -6.61 8.55
C ASN A 22 -4.77 -7.39 7.65
N ALA A 23 -5.91 -6.80 7.30
CA ALA A 23 -6.88 -7.42 6.41
C ALA A 23 -6.31 -7.65 5.00
N MET A 24 -5.40 -6.77 4.55
CA MET A 24 -4.69 -6.93 3.29
C MET A 24 -3.62 -8.03 3.33
N GLY A 25 -3.32 -8.56 4.50
CA GLY A 25 -2.31 -9.61 4.65
C GLY A 25 -0.88 -9.11 4.82
N PHE A 26 -0.68 -7.82 5.07
CA PHE A 26 0.65 -7.31 5.39
C PHE A 26 1.05 -7.79 6.78
N ILE A 27 2.34 -7.98 7.01
CA ILE A 27 2.86 -8.57 8.25
C ILE A 27 3.30 -7.47 9.21
N PRO A 28 2.73 -7.42 10.44
CA PRO A 28 3.17 -6.44 11.42
C PRO A 28 4.67 -6.52 11.69
N ASN A 29 5.33 -5.37 11.71
CA ASN A 29 6.74 -5.26 12.04
C ASN A 29 6.87 -4.97 13.53
N THR A 30 7.10 -6.01 14.32
CA THR A 30 7.15 -5.91 15.78
C THR A 30 8.44 -5.32 16.33
N ARG A 31 9.40 -4.97 15.48
CA ARG A 31 10.60 -4.25 15.93
C ARG A 31 10.30 -2.82 16.36
N PHE A 32 9.16 -2.28 15.92
CA PHE A 32 8.69 -0.95 16.33
C PHE A 32 7.46 -1.08 17.19
N PRO A 33 7.28 -0.18 18.17
CA PRO A 33 6.09 -0.23 19.02
C PRO A 33 4.83 0.15 18.21
N PHE A 34 3.73 -0.51 18.55
CA PHE A 34 2.40 -0.10 18.09
C PHE A 34 1.80 0.82 19.15
N THR A 35 1.57 2.06 18.79
CA THR A 35 0.96 3.07 19.66
C THR A 35 -0.18 3.76 18.94
N ASP A 36 -0.81 4.73 19.56
CA ASP A 36 -1.84 5.54 18.91
C ASP A 36 -1.26 6.56 17.91
N THR A 37 0.07 6.65 17.81
CA THR A 37 0.75 7.57 16.90
C THR A 37 1.70 6.89 15.91
N MET A 38 1.92 5.58 16.05
CA MET A 38 2.88 4.86 15.22
C MET A 38 2.52 3.40 15.06
N ALA A 39 2.71 2.87 13.85
CA ALA A 39 2.66 1.44 13.58
C ALA A 39 3.61 1.12 12.42
N SER A 40 3.91 -0.16 12.22
CA SER A 40 4.79 -0.59 11.15
C SER A 40 4.39 -1.94 10.59
N PHE A 41 4.63 -2.13 9.30
CA PHE A 41 4.39 -3.38 8.57
C PHE A 41 5.57 -3.73 7.69
N PHE A 42 5.74 -5.02 7.45
CA PHE A 42 6.56 -5.53 6.35
C PHE A 42 5.66 -5.78 5.13
N ILE A 43 6.14 -5.42 3.96
CA ILE A 43 5.45 -5.67 2.69
C ILE A 43 6.35 -6.54 1.81
N GLY A 44 5.79 -7.67 1.36
CA GLY A 44 6.47 -8.58 0.44
C GLY A 44 7.53 -9.45 1.11
N GLU A 45 8.05 -10.40 0.34
CA GLU A 45 9.08 -11.33 0.80
C GLU A 45 10.35 -10.64 1.22
N LYS A 46 10.70 -9.55 0.55
CA LYS A 46 11.91 -8.78 0.86
C LYS A 46 11.75 -7.89 2.08
N LYS A 47 10.58 -7.91 2.70
CA LYS A 47 10.30 -7.21 3.95
C LYS A 47 10.58 -5.70 3.88
N THR A 48 10.09 -5.06 2.82
CA THR A 48 10.12 -3.59 2.75
C THR A 48 9.29 -3.03 3.90
N VAL A 49 9.84 -2.10 4.63
CA VAL A 49 9.20 -1.53 5.81
C VAL A 49 8.30 -0.36 5.41
N MET A 50 7.05 -0.41 5.86
CA MET A 50 6.11 0.70 5.82
C MET A 50 5.89 1.18 7.24
N MET A 51 6.12 2.47 7.47
CA MET A 51 5.82 3.11 8.74
C MET A 51 4.55 3.93 8.61
N LEU A 52 3.69 3.85 9.60
CA LEU A 52 2.47 4.66 9.69
C LEU A 52 2.65 5.66 10.83
N PHE A 53 2.42 6.93 10.53
CA PHE A 53 2.51 8.01 11.52
C PHE A 53 1.31 8.93 11.36
N THR A 54 1.04 9.73 12.39
CA THR A 54 0.02 10.77 12.28
C THR A 54 0.46 11.85 11.30
N PRO A 55 -0.48 12.58 10.68
CA PRO A 55 -0.12 13.67 9.77
C PRO A 55 0.79 14.72 10.41
N LYS A 56 0.58 15.01 11.69
CA LYS A 56 1.42 15.97 12.43
C LYS A 56 2.89 15.51 12.46
N GLN A 57 3.12 14.22 12.74
CA GLN A 57 4.48 13.69 12.78
C GLN A 57 5.14 13.70 11.40
N ILE A 58 4.39 13.33 10.35
CA ILE A 58 4.91 13.36 8.97
C ILE A 58 5.31 14.79 8.60
N ALA A 59 4.47 15.78 8.92
CA ALA A 59 4.78 17.18 8.65
C ALA A 59 6.06 17.62 9.37
N GLU A 60 6.25 17.19 10.61
CA GLU A 60 7.46 17.48 11.37
C GLU A 60 8.71 16.84 10.74
N PHE A 61 8.61 15.58 10.30
CA PHE A 61 9.73 14.89 9.65
C PHE A 61 10.11 15.53 8.32
N CYS A 62 9.11 15.98 7.55
CA CYS A 62 9.32 16.56 6.22
C CYS A 62 9.66 18.05 6.24
N GLY A 63 9.31 18.74 7.32
CA GLY A 63 9.50 20.19 7.38
C GLY A 63 8.51 20.98 6.54
N ASN A 64 7.40 20.38 6.13
CA ASN A 64 6.35 21.04 5.35
C ASN A 64 5.00 20.40 5.60
N LYS A 65 3.97 20.90 4.91
CA LYS A 65 2.61 20.37 5.05
C LYS A 65 2.48 18.99 4.42
N VAL A 66 1.66 18.15 5.03
CA VAL A 66 1.22 16.90 4.43
C VAL A 66 0.29 17.21 3.26
N ALA A 67 0.51 16.56 2.13
CA ALA A 67 -0.35 16.71 0.95
C ALA A 67 -1.75 16.17 1.22
N ASP A 68 -2.75 16.81 0.60
CA ASP A 68 -4.11 16.29 0.59
C ASP A 68 -4.25 15.29 -0.56
N PRO A 69 -4.45 13.99 -0.27
CA PRO A 69 -4.52 12.98 -1.32
C PRO A 69 -5.75 13.12 -2.23
N GLN A 70 -6.75 13.90 -1.84
CA GLN A 70 -7.88 14.21 -2.70
C GLN A 70 -7.53 15.21 -3.80
N GLN A 71 -6.46 15.96 -3.62
CA GLN A 71 -5.98 16.94 -4.62
C GLN A 71 -5.14 16.30 -5.72
N GLY A 72 -4.60 15.12 -5.49
CA GLY A 72 -3.77 14.41 -6.46
C GLY A 72 -2.91 13.35 -5.83
N THR A 73 -2.20 12.61 -6.66
CA THR A 73 -1.30 11.54 -6.22
C THR A 73 0.14 11.91 -6.56
N GLU A 74 1.00 11.94 -5.55
CA GLU A 74 2.44 12.07 -5.79
C GLU A 74 3.10 10.72 -5.98
N VAL A 75 2.76 9.73 -5.15
CA VAL A 75 3.40 8.41 -5.16
C VAL A 75 2.33 7.34 -5.30
N LEU A 76 2.55 6.43 -6.25
CA LEU A 76 1.75 5.22 -6.43
C LEU A 76 2.57 4.04 -5.91
N PHE A 77 2.01 3.28 -4.97
CA PHE A 77 2.65 2.07 -4.47
C PHE A 77 2.18 0.89 -5.30
N SER A 78 3.12 0.14 -5.85
CA SER A 78 2.79 -1.06 -6.62
C SER A 78 3.27 -2.28 -5.87
N ILE A 79 2.39 -3.26 -5.70
CA ILE A 79 2.72 -4.56 -5.15
C ILE A 79 2.29 -5.63 -6.14
N ASP A 80 3.02 -6.74 -6.16
CA ASP A 80 2.74 -7.83 -7.07
C ASP A 80 1.77 -8.84 -6.46
N ALA A 81 1.22 -9.65 -7.35
CA ALA A 81 0.44 -10.82 -7.00
C ALA A 81 0.95 -12.00 -7.82
N GLU A 82 0.71 -13.21 -7.35
CA GLU A 82 1.18 -14.43 -7.99
C GLU A 82 0.24 -14.95 -9.08
N SER A 83 -0.97 -14.39 -9.15
CA SER A 83 -1.99 -14.81 -10.12
C SER A 83 -3.01 -13.70 -10.33
N LYS A 84 -3.80 -13.83 -11.40
CA LYS A 84 -4.94 -12.94 -11.67
C LYS A 84 -5.99 -13.06 -10.56
N GLU A 85 -6.22 -14.26 -10.08
CA GLU A 85 -7.17 -14.56 -9.01
C GLU A 85 -6.75 -13.87 -7.72
N GLU A 86 -5.45 -13.82 -7.44
CA GLU A 86 -4.93 -13.13 -6.26
C GLU A 86 -5.13 -11.60 -6.36
N VAL A 87 -4.97 -11.02 -7.54
CA VAL A 87 -5.27 -9.60 -7.76
C VAL A 87 -6.73 -9.32 -7.37
N ASP A 88 -7.66 -10.11 -7.91
CA ASP A 88 -9.09 -9.92 -7.62
C ASP A 88 -9.41 -10.14 -6.13
N GLU A 89 -8.78 -11.11 -5.51
CA GLU A 89 -8.94 -11.39 -4.08
C GLU A 89 -8.45 -10.23 -3.21
N MET A 90 -7.29 -9.67 -3.54
CA MET A 90 -6.73 -8.56 -2.79
C MET A 90 -7.58 -7.30 -2.94
N LEU A 91 -8.13 -7.04 -4.15
CA LEU A 91 -9.06 -5.94 -4.36
C LEU A 91 -10.31 -6.10 -3.51
N ARG A 92 -10.85 -7.32 -3.43
CA ARG A 92 -12.03 -7.61 -2.61
C ARG A 92 -11.73 -7.39 -1.12
N LYS A 93 -10.57 -7.81 -0.66
CA LYS A 93 -10.14 -7.58 0.73
C LYS A 93 -10.03 -6.10 1.05
N ALA A 94 -9.45 -5.32 0.13
CA ALA A 94 -9.33 -3.88 0.30
C ALA A 94 -10.71 -3.22 0.44
N GLU A 95 -11.64 -3.57 -0.44
CA GLU A 95 -12.99 -3.02 -0.40
C GLU A 95 -13.72 -3.42 0.89
N THR A 96 -13.65 -4.69 1.27
CA THR A 96 -14.27 -5.19 2.51
C THR A 96 -13.71 -4.49 3.74
N ALA A 97 -12.42 -4.15 3.73
CA ALA A 97 -11.76 -3.48 4.85
C ALA A 97 -12.00 -1.95 4.88
N GLY A 98 -12.74 -1.41 3.93
CA GLY A 98 -13.12 0.00 3.91
C GLY A 98 -12.40 0.85 2.86
N GLY A 99 -11.52 0.27 2.06
CA GLY A 99 -10.88 0.95 0.94
C GLY A 99 -11.84 1.13 -0.23
N THR A 100 -11.36 1.85 -1.24
CA THR A 100 -12.13 2.14 -2.45
C THR A 100 -11.40 1.57 -3.66
N ILE A 101 -12.11 0.86 -4.54
CA ILE A 101 -11.53 0.35 -5.77
C ILE A 101 -11.59 1.45 -6.83
N TYR A 102 -10.45 1.92 -7.31
CA TYR A 102 -10.42 2.89 -8.41
C TYR A 102 -10.19 2.23 -9.76
N ALA A 103 -9.72 0.99 -9.79
CA ALA A 103 -9.55 0.21 -11.01
C ALA A 103 -9.79 -1.27 -10.70
N GLN A 104 -10.80 -1.86 -11.33
CA GLN A 104 -11.08 -3.28 -11.22
C GLN A 104 -9.99 -4.09 -11.91
N GLY A 105 -9.86 -5.37 -11.54
CA GLY A 105 -8.91 -6.26 -12.18
C GLY A 105 -9.16 -6.38 -13.66
N GLY A 106 -8.12 -6.25 -14.47
CA GLY A 106 -8.20 -6.32 -15.92
C GLY A 106 -6.87 -6.58 -16.58
N GLU A 107 -6.93 -7.10 -17.79
CA GLU A 107 -5.76 -7.36 -18.63
C GLU A 107 -5.13 -6.04 -19.08
N LYS A 108 -3.80 -6.03 -19.17
CA LYS A 108 -3.07 -4.88 -19.65
C LYS A 108 -1.85 -5.32 -20.46
N ASP A 109 -1.73 -4.77 -21.66
CA ASP A 109 -0.58 -4.98 -22.56
C ASP A 109 -0.28 -6.45 -22.90
N GLY A 110 -1.24 -7.34 -22.67
CA GLY A 110 -1.13 -8.76 -23.01
C GLY A 110 -0.32 -9.61 -22.06
N TRP A 111 0.39 -8.99 -21.10
CA TRP A 111 1.25 -9.73 -20.16
C TRP A 111 1.03 -9.36 -18.70
N MET A 112 0.19 -8.39 -18.44
CA MET A 112 -0.14 -7.96 -17.09
C MET A 112 -1.64 -8.11 -16.80
N TYR A 113 -1.96 -8.33 -15.55
CA TYR A 113 -3.31 -8.24 -15.03
C TYR A 113 -3.25 -7.44 -13.74
N GLY A 114 -4.02 -6.37 -13.66
CA GLY A 114 -3.90 -5.51 -12.49
C GLY A 114 -5.14 -4.73 -12.19
N GLY A 115 -5.13 -4.12 -11.03
CA GLY A 115 -6.16 -3.23 -10.55
C GLY A 115 -5.59 -2.31 -9.49
N GLY A 116 -6.42 -1.53 -8.85
CA GLY A 116 -5.94 -0.62 -7.84
C GLY A 116 -6.99 -0.23 -6.82
N PHE A 117 -6.51 0.11 -5.65
CA PHE A 117 -7.37 0.56 -4.55
C PHE A 117 -6.80 1.81 -3.88
N VAL A 118 -7.69 2.50 -3.21
CA VAL A 118 -7.36 3.64 -2.34
C VAL A 118 -7.52 3.17 -0.91
N ASP A 119 -6.52 3.40 -0.07
CA ASP A 119 -6.62 3.03 1.33
C ASP A 119 -7.49 4.04 2.12
N LEU A 120 -7.58 3.88 3.43
CA LEU A 120 -8.46 4.71 4.27
C LEU A 120 -8.09 6.19 4.27
N ASP A 121 -6.85 6.51 3.92
CA ASP A 121 -6.32 7.89 3.96
C ASP A 121 -6.11 8.49 2.57
N GLY A 122 -6.49 7.78 1.52
CA GLY A 122 -6.38 8.30 0.17
C GLY A 122 -5.11 7.91 -0.57
N HIS A 123 -4.25 7.12 0.03
CA HIS A 123 -3.06 6.63 -0.65
C HIS A 123 -3.45 5.56 -1.67
N ARG A 124 -2.82 5.60 -2.85
CA ARG A 124 -3.17 4.72 -3.96
C ARG A 124 -2.20 3.57 -4.10
N TRP A 125 -2.77 2.40 -4.32
CA TRP A 125 -2.06 1.13 -4.41
C TRP A 125 -2.43 0.45 -5.71
N ASN A 126 -1.41 0.01 -6.44
CA ASN A 126 -1.53 -0.71 -7.70
C ASN A 126 -1.18 -2.17 -7.45
N LEU A 127 -2.02 -3.09 -7.90
CA LEU A 127 -1.81 -4.54 -7.77
C LEU A 127 -1.56 -5.11 -9.15
N LEU A 128 -0.44 -5.82 -9.32
CA LEU A 128 -0.06 -6.35 -10.62
C LEU A 128 0.35 -7.82 -10.55
N TYR A 129 -0.26 -8.63 -11.38
CA TYR A 129 0.27 -9.92 -11.77
C TYR A 129 0.95 -9.74 -13.14
N MET A 130 2.19 -10.18 -13.24
CA MET A 130 2.97 -10.02 -14.47
C MET A 130 3.43 -11.39 -14.95
N ASP A 131 3.14 -11.69 -16.22
CA ASP A 131 3.63 -12.89 -16.88
C ASP A 131 4.75 -12.52 -17.84
N PHE A 132 5.97 -12.55 -17.33
CA PHE A 132 7.16 -12.13 -18.09
C PHE A 132 7.42 -13.00 -19.32
N SER A 133 6.87 -14.20 -19.38
CA SER A 133 7.02 -15.08 -20.54
C SER A 133 6.33 -14.53 -21.78
N LYS A 134 5.40 -13.59 -21.62
CA LYS A 134 4.61 -12.98 -22.70
C LYS A 134 5.15 -11.63 -23.18
N ILE A 135 6.18 -11.09 -22.56
CA ILE A 135 6.67 -9.74 -22.88
C ILE A 135 7.27 -9.64 -24.28
N ASN A 136 7.99 -10.66 -24.72
CA ASN A 136 8.75 -10.63 -25.98
C ASN A 136 8.08 -11.39 -27.12
N ASN A 137 6.79 -11.54 -27.07
CA ASN A 137 6.02 -12.27 -28.09
C ASN A 137 5.34 -11.35 -29.11
#